data_dd4600738f7e2cf8869e1e80fa3dcffb
#
_entry.id   dd4600738f7e2cf8869e1e80fa3dcffb
#
_cell.length_a   1.000
_cell.length_b   1.000
_cell.length_c   1.000
_cell.angle_alpha   90.00
_cell.angle_beta   90.00
_cell.angle_gamma   90.00
#
_symmetry.space_group_name_H-M   'P 1'
#
loop_
_entity.id
_entity.type
_entity.pdbx_description
1 polymer ?
#
loop_
_entity_poly.entity_id
_entity_poly.type
_entity_poly.pdbx_seq_one_letter_code
_entity_poly.pdbx_strand_id
1 'polypeptide(L)'
;MQNSALTKEVHYRFQIYGARMIDHQVNRGDLLYSENVHEVYTILFVNDIDRDNLLLIDTYMPRNQLNHVRKYNLLTHHNVYLPFIDAVVREKGSKIELAIYTLYHGITDDIMALNSEVVIMMKEKMDQFNEDEELVLAASKRQLVKIQHHQEKARIRQEGKEEGLKEGELLKAKENTLMLFKSKYPQEDILMLENLTLSQYNEIFKALIENKDLQIIKEMIK
;
A
#
# COMPACT_ATOMS: atom_id res chain seq x y z
N MET A 1 11.33 0.19 4.24
CA MET A 1 10.43 1.35 4.12
C MET A 1 9.15 0.91 3.45
N GLN A 2 8.02 1.25 4.00
CA GLN A 2 6.73 0.96 3.37
C GLN A 2 6.36 2.22 2.57
N ASN A 3 6.60 2.22 1.27
CA ASN A 3 6.17 3.29 0.37
C ASN A 3 4.67 3.10 0.15
N SER A 4 3.85 3.72 0.97
CA SER A 4 2.40 3.70 0.81
C SER A 4 1.89 5.12 0.57
N ALA A 5 0.88 5.22 -0.27
CA ALA A 5 0.09 6.44 -0.36
C ALA A 5 -0.44 6.82 1.04
N LEU A 6 -0.58 8.10 1.28
CA LEU A 6 -1.03 8.64 2.55
C LEU A 6 -2.54 8.41 2.70
N THR A 7 -2.94 7.19 3.09
CA THR A 7 -4.34 6.84 3.33
C THR A 7 -4.76 7.14 4.76
N LYS A 8 -6.06 7.29 4.99
CA LYS A 8 -6.65 7.47 6.32
C LYS A 8 -6.23 6.36 7.29
N GLU A 9 -6.14 5.10 6.81
CA GLU A 9 -5.70 3.94 7.59
C GLU A 9 -4.24 4.05 8.03
N VAL A 10 -3.37 4.59 7.17
CA VAL A 10 -1.95 4.83 7.50
C VAL A 10 -1.85 5.87 8.60
N HIS A 11 -2.56 6.99 8.49
CA HIS A 11 -2.59 8.02 9.53
C HIS A 11 -3.08 7.49 10.88
N TYR A 12 -4.18 6.74 10.89
CA TYR A 12 -4.71 6.17 12.12
C TYR A 12 -3.75 5.15 12.75
N ARG A 13 -3.13 4.31 11.92
CA ARG A 13 -2.15 3.33 12.40
C ARG A 13 -0.96 3.99 13.08
N PHE A 14 -0.42 5.07 12.52
CA PHE A 14 0.71 5.79 13.11
C PHE A 14 0.34 6.46 14.43
N GLN A 15 -0.84 7.05 14.53
CA GLN A 15 -1.34 7.61 15.80
C GLN A 15 -1.50 6.52 16.88
N ILE A 16 -2.06 5.35 16.50
CA ILE A 16 -2.22 4.22 17.41
C ILE A 16 -0.85 3.68 17.85
N TYR A 17 0.13 3.58 16.96
CA TYR A 17 1.48 3.12 17.33
C TYR A 17 2.16 4.10 18.26
N GLY A 18 2.07 5.40 18.00
CA GLY A 18 2.60 6.43 18.90
C GLY A 18 1.97 6.37 20.29
N ALA A 19 0.66 6.22 20.38
CA ALA A 19 -0.04 6.06 21.64
C ALA A 19 0.38 4.80 22.40
N ARG A 20 0.54 3.66 21.72
CA ARG A 20 1.04 2.42 22.31
C ARG A 20 2.48 2.54 22.81
N MET A 21 3.34 3.26 22.09
CA MET A 21 4.71 3.50 22.55
C MET A 21 4.76 4.33 23.84
N ILE A 22 3.81 5.24 24.06
CA ILE A 22 3.65 5.97 25.31
C ILE A 22 3.14 5.01 26.40
N ASP A 23 2.09 4.24 26.10
CA ASP A 23 1.47 3.30 27.03
C ASP A 23 2.47 2.25 27.54
N HIS A 24 3.36 1.75 26.67
CA HIS A 24 4.41 0.80 27.03
C HIS A 24 5.48 1.35 27.99
N GLN A 25 5.58 2.65 28.16
CA GLN A 25 6.51 3.28 29.11
C GLN A 25 5.92 3.32 30.53
N VAL A 26 4.63 3.02 30.69
CA VAL A 26 3.91 3.14 31.95
C VAL A 26 3.61 1.76 32.53
N ASN A 27 4.01 1.51 33.77
CA ASN A 27 3.61 0.36 34.52
C ASN A 27 2.39 0.65 35.40
N ARG A 28 1.57 -0.39 35.65
CA ARG A 28 0.46 -0.26 36.60
C ARG A 28 0.99 0.09 38.00
N GLY A 29 0.54 1.22 38.53
CA GLY A 29 0.94 1.72 39.86
C GLY A 29 2.10 2.70 39.84
N ASP A 30 2.64 3.08 38.70
CA ASP A 30 3.60 4.18 38.59
C ASP A 30 2.97 5.48 39.10
N LEU A 31 3.63 6.15 40.04
CA LEU A 31 3.18 7.42 40.62
C LEU A 31 3.88 8.64 40.00
N LEU A 32 5.02 8.42 39.32
CA LEU A 32 5.90 9.47 38.80
C LEU A 32 5.96 9.42 37.28
N TYR A 33 4.82 9.65 36.60
CA TYR A 33 4.76 9.68 35.13
C TYR A 33 5.73 10.66 34.49
N SER A 34 6.01 11.79 35.15
CA SER A 34 6.92 12.81 34.63
C SER A 34 8.39 12.38 34.56
N GLU A 35 8.78 11.36 35.29
CA GLU A 35 10.14 10.82 35.32
C GLU A 35 10.29 9.62 34.37
N ASN A 36 9.22 8.82 34.23
CA ASN A 36 9.28 7.55 33.53
C ASN A 36 8.77 7.62 32.07
N VAL A 37 8.01 8.67 31.72
CA VAL A 37 7.44 8.81 30.37
C VAL A 37 8.22 9.83 29.56
N HIS A 38 8.81 9.37 28.48
CA HIS A 38 9.56 10.16 27.52
C HIS A 38 8.71 10.51 26.30
N GLU A 39 9.06 11.60 25.64
CA GLU A 39 8.43 12.00 24.37
C GLU A 39 8.63 10.93 23.29
N VAL A 40 7.57 10.68 22.53
CA VAL A 40 7.55 9.74 21.40
C VAL A 40 7.50 10.55 20.10
N TYR A 41 8.42 10.22 19.22
CA TYR A 41 8.47 10.76 17.87
C TYR A 41 8.16 9.64 16.87
N THR A 42 7.19 9.87 16.00
CA THR A 42 6.92 8.95 14.89
C THR A 42 7.31 9.61 13.58
N ILE A 43 8.06 8.90 12.74
CA ILE A 43 8.52 9.39 11.45
C ILE A 43 7.93 8.50 10.36
N LEU A 44 7.13 9.09 9.49
CA LEU A 44 6.50 8.42 8.36
C LEU A 44 7.14 8.92 7.05
N PHE A 45 7.76 8.00 6.31
CA PHE A 45 8.24 8.29 4.95
C PHE A 45 7.11 8.06 3.96
N VAL A 46 6.73 9.12 3.25
CA VAL A 46 5.59 9.16 2.33
C VAL A 46 6.12 9.29 0.90
N ASN A 47 5.73 8.35 0.04
CA ASN A 47 6.02 8.42 -1.39
C ASN A 47 4.77 8.88 -2.16
N ASP A 48 4.23 10.01 -1.74
CA ASP A 48 3.05 10.65 -2.33
C ASP A 48 3.21 12.16 -2.18
N ILE A 49 2.48 12.92 -3.00
CA ILE A 49 2.45 14.38 -2.93
C ILE A 49 1.13 14.79 -2.30
N ASP A 50 1.18 15.32 -1.09
CA ASP A 50 0.08 16.08 -0.56
C ASP A 50 0.04 17.43 -1.29
N ARG A 51 -1.02 17.68 -2.04
CA ARG A 51 -1.16 18.90 -2.85
C ARG A 51 -1.21 20.18 -2.01
N ASP A 52 -1.57 20.04 -0.74
CA ASP A 52 -1.70 21.14 0.21
C ASP A 52 -0.40 21.40 0.98
N ASN A 53 0.60 20.52 0.86
CA ASN A 53 1.87 20.61 1.57
C ASN A 53 3.05 20.44 0.60
N LEU A 54 3.90 21.47 0.55
CA LEU A 54 5.10 21.53 -0.28
C LEU A 54 6.40 21.43 0.55
N LEU A 55 6.32 21.00 1.79
CA LEU A 55 7.48 20.84 2.67
C LEU A 55 8.03 19.41 2.58
N LEU A 56 9.36 19.28 2.64
CA LEU A 56 9.99 17.95 2.77
C LEU A 56 9.57 17.26 4.06
N ILE A 57 9.50 18.03 5.16
CA ILE A 57 9.11 17.54 6.49
C ILE A 57 7.93 18.36 6.99
N ASP A 58 6.84 17.68 7.27
CA ASP A 58 5.69 18.27 7.95
C ASP A 58 5.54 17.67 9.35
N THR A 59 5.32 18.55 10.33
CA THR A 59 5.32 18.19 11.75
C THR A 59 3.97 18.45 12.38
N TYR A 60 3.35 17.38 12.87
CA TYR A 60 2.05 17.42 13.55
C TYR A 60 2.23 17.26 15.05
N MET A 61 1.72 18.22 15.79
CA MET A 61 1.70 18.22 17.25
C MET A 61 0.41 18.91 17.76
N PRO A 62 -0.09 18.50 18.95
CA PRO A 62 -1.27 19.13 19.55
C PRO A 62 -1.08 20.63 19.80
N ARG A 63 -2.09 21.41 19.42
CA ARG A 63 -2.14 22.85 19.61
C ARG A 63 -3.46 23.26 20.28
N ASN A 64 -3.46 24.36 21.00
CA ASN A 64 -4.68 24.95 21.55
C ASN A 64 -5.40 25.82 20.50
N GLN A 65 -6.55 26.37 20.85
CA GLN A 65 -7.35 27.25 19.98
C GLN A 65 -6.60 28.52 19.53
N LEU A 66 -5.59 28.97 20.28
CA LEU A 66 -4.73 30.10 19.94
C LEU A 66 -3.49 29.68 19.15
N ASN A 67 -3.47 28.46 18.62
CA ASN A 67 -2.37 27.88 17.86
C ASN A 67 -1.05 27.71 18.64
N HIS A 68 -1.08 27.76 19.96
CA HIS A 68 0.10 27.45 20.78
C HIS A 68 0.30 25.96 20.92
N VAL A 69 1.53 25.49 20.76
CA VAL A 69 1.90 24.09 20.98
C VAL A 69 1.61 23.69 22.42
N ARG A 70 1.08 22.50 22.62
CA ARG A 70 0.80 21.94 23.94
C ARG A 70 2.10 21.85 24.75
N LYS A 71 2.13 22.46 25.91
CA LYS A 71 3.24 22.29 26.86
C LYS A 71 3.28 20.82 27.31
N TYR A 72 4.47 20.23 27.39
CA TYR A 72 4.66 18.81 27.74
C TYR A 72 3.94 17.86 26.78
N ASN A 73 4.16 18.06 25.48
CA ASN A 73 3.65 17.15 24.44
C ASN A 73 4.41 15.83 24.49
N LEU A 74 3.67 14.71 24.54
CA LEU A 74 4.26 13.37 24.56
C LEU A 74 4.36 12.71 23.18
N LEU A 75 3.68 13.25 22.17
CA LEU A 75 3.62 12.63 20.85
C LEU A 75 3.75 13.68 19.74
N THR A 76 4.77 13.51 18.92
CA THR A 76 4.99 14.32 17.73
C THR A 76 5.08 13.40 16.50
N HIS A 77 4.35 13.74 15.45
CA HIS A 77 4.38 13.02 14.19
C HIS A 77 5.12 13.85 13.15
N HIS A 78 6.07 13.21 12.43
CA HIS A 78 6.75 13.80 11.29
C HIS A 78 6.40 13.02 10.03
N ASN A 79 5.86 13.68 9.03
CA ASN A 79 5.71 13.15 7.68
C ASN A 79 6.88 13.67 6.84
N VAL A 80 7.62 12.75 6.22
CA VAL A 80 8.73 13.06 5.31
C VAL A 80 8.26 12.71 3.90
N TYR A 81 8.05 13.71 3.06
CA TYR A 81 7.56 13.57 1.70
C TYR A 81 8.72 13.31 0.72
N LEU A 82 8.97 12.06 0.39
CA LEU A 82 10.09 11.62 -0.44
C LEU A 82 10.16 12.29 -1.83
N PRO A 83 9.05 12.64 -2.52
CA PRO A 83 9.13 13.37 -3.78
C PRO A 83 9.82 14.75 -3.69
N PHE A 84 9.93 15.34 -2.50
CA PHE A 84 10.62 16.62 -2.30
C PHE A 84 12.10 16.47 -1.88
N ILE A 85 12.60 15.24 -1.76
CA ILE A 85 13.93 14.99 -1.22
C ILE A 85 15.05 15.55 -2.13
N ASP A 86 14.83 15.52 -3.45
CA ASP A 86 15.79 16.02 -4.43
C ASP A 86 15.86 17.56 -4.46
N ALA A 87 14.88 18.23 -3.86
CA ALA A 87 14.90 19.69 -3.68
C ALA A 87 15.81 20.14 -2.52
N VAL A 88 16.33 19.20 -1.72
CA VAL A 88 17.27 19.48 -0.64
C VAL A 88 18.59 19.96 -1.23
N VAL A 89 18.95 21.19 -0.89
CA VAL A 89 20.25 21.74 -1.26
C VAL A 89 21.28 21.18 -0.30
N ARG A 90 22.09 20.22 -0.74
CA ARG A 90 23.08 19.46 0.06
C ARG A 90 24.00 20.35 0.87
N GLU A 91 24.48 21.43 0.26
CA GLU A 91 25.45 22.35 0.88
C GLU A 91 24.82 23.33 1.89
N LYS A 92 23.50 23.54 1.80
CA LYS A 92 22.74 24.49 2.61
C LYS A 92 21.62 23.83 3.43
N GLY A 93 21.43 22.54 3.26
CA GLY A 93 20.41 21.78 3.98
C GLY A 93 20.70 21.70 5.48
N SER A 94 19.66 21.60 6.29
CA SER A 94 19.79 21.31 7.71
C SER A 94 20.37 19.90 7.92
N LYS A 95 20.93 19.64 9.11
CA LYS A 95 21.44 18.30 9.47
C LYS A 95 20.40 17.21 9.27
N ILE A 96 19.12 17.48 9.53
CA ILE A 96 18.01 16.53 9.38
C ILE A 96 17.74 16.26 7.90
N GLU A 97 17.67 17.30 7.08
CA GLU A 97 17.45 17.15 5.64
C GLU A 97 18.57 16.35 4.99
N LEU A 98 19.82 16.63 5.36
CA LEU A 98 20.98 15.89 4.87
C LEU A 98 20.96 14.42 5.32
N ALA A 99 20.54 14.15 6.57
CA ALA A 99 20.38 12.78 7.06
C ALA A 99 19.31 12.02 6.26
N ILE A 100 18.14 12.64 6.00
CA ILE A 100 17.07 12.05 5.20
C ILE A 100 17.54 11.79 3.77
N TYR A 101 18.22 12.76 3.16
CA TYR A 101 18.82 12.62 1.83
C TYR A 101 19.76 11.43 1.76
N THR A 102 20.68 11.33 2.74
CA THR A 102 21.65 10.23 2.85
C THR A 102 20.97 8.87 3.06
N LEU A 103 19.91 8.81 3.86
CA LEU A 103 19.11 7.58 4.05
C LEU A 103 18.42 7.12 2.78
N TYR A 104 18.00 8.04 1.93
CA TYR A 104 17.27 7.74 0.70
C TYR A 104 18.18 7.36 -0.45
N HIS A 105 19.24 8.16 -0.69
CA HIS A 105 20.16 7.97 -1.82
C HIS A 105 21.38 7.08 -1.47
N GLY A 106 21.60 6.82 -0.20
CA GLY A 106 22.80 6.14 0.28
C GLY A 106 23.98 7.10 0.51
N ILE A 107 25.08 6.54 0.96
CA ILE A 107 26.33 7.26 1.19
C ILE A 107 27.17 7.19 -0.09
N THR A 108 27.22 8.31 -0.80
CA THR A 108 27.99 8.48 -2.04
C THR A 108 29.20 9.36 -1.79
N ASP A 109 30.21 9.32 -2.69
CA ASP A 109 31.44 10.08 -2.53
C ASP A 109 31.21 11.59 -2.47
N ASP A 110 30.22 12.10 -3.23
CA ASP A 110 29.84 13.50 -3.22
C ASP A 110 29.18 13.93 -1.91
N ILE A 111 28.40 13.06 -1.27
CA ILE A 111 27.83 13.30 0.05
C ILE A 111 28.93 13.28 1.13
N MET A 112 29.85 12.34 1.01
CA MET A 112 31.02 12.28 1.94
C MET A 112 31.94 13.51 1.80
N ALA A 113 32.09 14.06 0.61
CA ALA A 113 32.88 15.28 0.35
C ALA A 113 32.34 16.52 1.08
N LEU A 114 31.06 16.53 1.49
CA LEU A 114 30.48 17.60 2.32
C LEU A 114 31.08 17.65 3.74
N ASN A 115 31.78 16.60 4.15
CA ASN A 115 32.42 16.47 5.47
C ASN A 115 31.47 16.80 6.64
N SER A 116 30.20 16.45 6.49
CA SER A 116 29.16 16.68 7.50
C SER A 116 29.24 15.65 8.62
N GLU A 117 29.27 16.13 9.86
CA GLU A 117 29.26 15.28 11.05
C GLU A 117 28.13 14.23 11.04
N VAL A 118 26.94 14.60 10.59
CA VAL A 118 25.80 13.68 10.52
C VAL A 118 26.02 12.56 9.50
N VAL A 119 26.63 12.87 8.36
CA VAL A 119 26.94 11.86 7.31
C VAL A 119 28.02 10.91 7.80
N ILE A 120 29.06 11.43 8.45
CA ILE A 120 30.13 10.61 9.04
C ILE A 120 29.58 9.66 10.09
N MET A 121 28.76 10.16 11.01
CA MET A 121 28.12 9.35 12.04
C MET A 121 27.20 8.28 11.44
N MET A 122 26.45 8.61 10.37
CA MET A 122 25.61 7.64 9.67
C MET A 122 26.44 6.55 9.02
N LYS A 123 27.56 6.91 8.39
CA LYS A 123 28.49 5.94 7.80
C LYS A 123 29.03 4.98 8.85
N GLU A 124 29.53 5.49 9.97
CA GLU A 124 30.02 4.66 11.08
C GLU A 124 28.97 3.68 11.60
N LYS A 125 27.70 4.15 11.72
CA LYS A 125 26.58 3.27 12.15
C LYS A 125 26.21 2.23 11.11
N MET A 126 26.28 2.55 9.83
CA MET A 126 26.06 1.59 8.75
C MET A 126 27.19 0.56 8.67
N ASP A 127 28.43 0.98 8.85
CA ASP A 127 29.58 0.08 8.86
C ASP A 127 29.49 -0.90 10.06
N GLN A 128 29.18 -0.39 11.27
CA GLN A 128 28.91 -1.23 12.44
C GLN A 128 27.77 -2.23 12.21
N PHE A 129 26.68 -1.79 11.56
CA PHE A 129 25.56 -2.68 11.23
C PHE A 129 25.99 -3.78 10.25
N ASN A 130 26.80 -3.44 9.25
CA ASN A 130 27.26 -4.40 8.24
C ASN A 130 28.27 -5.41 8.79
N GLU A 131 29.00 -5.07 9.87
CA GLU A 131 29.89 -5.98 10.59
C GLU A 131 29.13 -6.95 11.51
N ASP A 132 27.90 -6.65 11.87
CA ASP A 132 27.06 -7.50 12.72
C ASP A 132 26.28 -8.53 11.86
N GLU A 133 26.83 -9.75 11.78
CA GLU A 133 26.25 -10.83 10.97
C GLU A 133 24.82 -11.18 11.39
N GLU A 134 24.46 -11.10 12.67
CA GLU A 134 23.10 -11.41 13.15
C GLU A 134 22.10 -10.35 12.68
N LEU A 135 22.48 -9.07 12.74
CA LEU A 135 21.62 -7.97 12.25
C LEU A 135 21.44 -8.03 10.73
N VAL A 136 22.51 -8.29 9.98
CA VAL A 136 22.46 -8.46 8.52
C VAL A 136 21.58 -9.65 8.14
N LEU A 137 21.72 -10.78 8.82
CA LEU A 137 20.89 -11.95 8.59
C LEU A 137 19.41 -11.69 8.92
N ALA A 138 19.14 -11.00 10.03
CA ALA A 138 17.77 -10.62 10.42
C ALA A 138 17.14 -9.66 9.41
N ALA A 139 17.88 -8.69 8.90
CA ALA A 139 17.43 -7.78 7.85
C ALA A 139 17.11 -8.51 6.55
N SER A 140 18.00 -9.43 6.14
CA SER A 140 17.82 -10.27 4.93
C SER A 140 16.57 -11.15 5.05
N LYS A 141 16.34 -11.80 6.19
CA LYS A 141 15.12 -12.59 6.43
C LYS A 141 13.85 -11.74 6.32
N ARG A 142 13.86 -10.52 6.91
CA ARG A 142 12.72 -9.60 6.80
C ARG A 142 12.45 -9.17 5.36
N GLN A 143 13.50 -8.97 4.58
CA GLN A 143 13.37 -8.62 3.16
C GLN A 143 12.77 -9.76 2.35
N LEU A 144 13.22 -11.01 2.57
CA LEU A 144 12.65 -12.20 1.92
C LEU A 144 11.14 -12.35 2.21
N VAL A 145 10.73 -12.19 3.47
CA VAL A 145 9.31 -12.24 3.85
C VAL A 145 8.50 -11.16 3.13
N LYS A 146 9.04 -9.94 2.99
CA LYS A 146 8.37 -8.87 2.24
C LYS A 146 8.22 -9.23 0.75
N ILE A 147 9.27 -9.76 0.12
CA ILE A 147 9.24 -10.19 -1.28
C ILE A 147 8.18 -11.28 -1.47
N GLN A 148 8.18 -12.32 -0.64
CA GLN A 148 7.18 -13.40 -0.67
C GLN A 148 5.75 -12.86 -0.54
N HIS A 149 5.51 -11.94 0.39
CA HIS A 149 4.20 -11.33 0.57
C HIS A 149 3.76 -10.48 -0.63
N HIS A 150 4.70 -9.77 -1.28
CA HIS A 150 4.40 -9.02 -2.51
C HIS A 150 4.09 -9.94 -3.69
N GLN A 151 4.84 -11.04 -3.84
CA GLN A 151 4.60 -12.04 -4.87
C GLN A 151 3.23 -12.70 -4.67
N GLU A 152 2.89 -13.09 -3.44
CA GLU A 152 1.60 -13.68 -3.12
C GLU A 152 0.43 -12.73 -3.42
N LYS A 153 0.54 -11.46 -3.04
CA LYS A 153 -0.47 -10.46 -3.39
C LYS A 153 -0.63 -10.27 -4.91
N ALA A 154 0.48 -10.26 -5.64
CA ALA A 154 0.44 -10.15 -7.09
C ALA A 154 -0.26 -11.36 -7.72
N ARG A 155 0.03 -12.59 -7.23
CA ARG A 155 -0.60 -13.83 -7.65
C ARG A 155 -2.11 -13.80 -7.41
N ILE A 156 -2.55 -13.50 -6.19
CA ILE A 156 -3.97 -13.40 -5.83
C ILE A 156 -4.71 -12.38 -6.70
N ARG A 157 -4.06 -11.22 -6.96
CA ARG A 157 -4.65 -10.20 -7.82
C ARG A 157 -4.80 -10.67 -9.26
N GLN A 158 -3.83 -11.41 -9.76
CA GLN A 158 -3.87 -11.96 -11.13
C GLN A 158 -4.92 -13.05 -11.25
N GLU A 159 -4.98 -13.98 -10.29
CA GLU A 159 -5.99 -15.04 -10.23
C GLU A 159 -7.41 -14.42 -10.20
N GLY A 160 -7.65 -13.46 -9.33
CA GLY A 160 -8.95 -12.77 -9.26
C GLY A 160 -9.31 -12.00 -10.54
N LYS A 161 -8.32 -11.45 -11.26
CA LYS A 161 -8.55 -10.81 -12.55
C LYS A 161 -8.93 -11.84 -13.64
N GLU A 162 -8.25 -12.97 -13.66
CA GLU A 162 -8.53 -14.05 -14.63
C GLU A 162 -9.91 -14.67 -14.37
N GLU A 163 -10.26 -14.89 -13.10
CA GLU A 163 -11.57 -15.40 -12.69
C GLU A 163 -12.68 -14.42 -13.08
N GLY A 164 -12.52 -13.13 -12.76
CA GLY A 164 -13.48 -12.10 -13.13
C GLY A 164 -13.65 -11.92 -14.65
N LEU A 165 -12.59 -12.14 -15.44
CA LEU A 165 -12.71 -12.15 -16.91
C LEU A 165 -13.54 -13.34 -17.39
N LYS A 166 -13.30 -14.56 -16.88
CA LYS A 166 -14.07 -15.76 -17.24
C LYS A 166 -15.55 -15.63 -16.86
N GLU A 167 -15.82 -15.13 -15.66
CA GLU A 167 -17.20 -14.87 -15.22
C GLU A 167 -17.89 -13.81 -16.10
N GLY A 168 -17.17 -12.73 -16.43
CA GLY A 168 -17.68 -11.68 -17.32
C GLY A 168 -17.98 -12.18 -18.73
N GLU A 169 -17.12 -13.03 -19.28
CA GLU A 169 -17.33 -13.68 -20.59
C GLU A 169 -18.53 -14.60 -20.57
N LEU A 170 -18.69 -15.43 -19.54
CA LEU A 170 -19.82 -16.31 -19.35
C LEU A 170 -21.13 -15.52 -19.25
N LEU A 171 -21.16 -14.48 -18.42
CA LEU A 171 -22.34 -13.64 -18.23
C LEU A 171 -22.75 -12.98 -19.54
N LYS A 172 -21.81 -12.41 -20.27
CA LYS A 172 -22.06 -11.76 -21.56
C LYS A 172 -22.57 -12.75 -22.61
N ALA A 173 -21.97 -13.95 -22.69
CA ALA A 173 -22.43 -15.00 -23.60
C ALA A 173 -23.85 -15.45 -23.25
N LYS A 174 -24.17 -15.64 -21.97
CA LYS A 174 -25.52 -15.93 -21.46
C LYS A 174 -26.51 -14.86 -21.87
N GLU A 175 -26.25 -13.58 -21.54
CA GLU A 175 -27.14 -12.46 -21.85
C GLU A 175 -27.43 -12.33 -23.35
N ASN A 176 -26.41 -12.41 -24.19
CA ASN A 176 -26.54 -12.34 -25.64
C ASN A 176 -27.39 -13.49 -26.19
N THR A 177 -27.15 -14.71 -25.70
CA THR A 177 -27.86 -15.91 -26.14
C THR A 177 -29.33 -15.86 -25.72
N LEU A 178 -29.62 -15.47 -24.47
CA LEU A 178 -30.99 -15.33 -23.96
C LEU A 178 -31.74 -14.24 -24.69
N MET A 179 -31.14 -13.09 -24.97
CA MET A 179 -31.75 -11.99 -25.72
C MET A 179 -32.13 -12.42 -27.14
N LEU A 180 -31.22 -13.08 -27.85
CA LEU A 180 -31.44 -13.55 -29.20
C LEU A 180 -32.48 -14.67 -29.25
N PHE A 181 -32.42 -15.62 -28.30
CA PHE A 181 -33.36 -16.73 -28.18
C PHE A 181 -34.80 -16.19 -27.93
N LYS A 182 -34.98 -15.29 -26.98
CA LYS A 182 -36.26 -14.68 -26.66
C LYS A 182 -36.86 -13.88 -27.83
N SER A 183 -35.99 -13.23 -28.61
CA SER A 183 -36.42 -12.51 -29.83
C SER A 183 -36.95 -13.45 -30.90
N LYS A 184 -36.34 -14.65 -31.07
CA LYS A 184 -36.74 -15.62 -32.12
C LYS A 184 -37.84 -16.55 -31.68
N TYR A 185 -37.88 -16.92 -30.42
CA TYR A 185 -38.83 -17.89 -29.84
C TYR A 185 -39.51 -17.32 -28.59
N PRO A 186 -40.35 -16.28 -28.73
CA PRO A 186 -40.94 -15.55 -27.60
C PRO A 186 -41.90 -16.39 -26.73
N GLN A 187 -42.39 -17.53 -27.24
CA GLN A 187 -43.32 -18.45 -26.54
C GLN A 187 -42.59 -19.58 -25.78
N GLU A 188 -41.28 -19.73 -26.00
CA GLU A 188 -40.47 -20.79 -25.37
C GLU A 188 -39.93 -20.34 -24.02
N ASP A 189 -39.79 -21.32 -23.11
CA ASP A 189 -39.20 -21.08 -21.79
C ASP A 189 -37.70 -20.93 -21.87
N ILE A 190 -37.17 -19.86 -21.27
CA ILE A 190 -35.76 -19.56 -21.20
C ILE A 190 -35.03 -20.37 -20.11
N LEU A 191 -35.78 -21.00 -19.19
CA LEU A 191 -35.21 -21.79 -18.10
C LEU A 191 -34.32 -22.95 -18.62
N MET A 192 -34.61 -23.46 -19.82
CA MET A 192 -33.76 -24.50 -20.42
C MET A 192 -32.35 -24.02 -20.78
N LEU A 193 -32.11 -22.71 -20.84
CA LEU A 193 -30.81 -22.09 -21.13
C LEU A 193 -30.10 -21.65 -19.84
N GLU A 194 -30.54 -22.05 -18.67
CA GLU A 194 -29.86 -21.78 -17.42
C GLU A 194 -28.74 -22.82 -17.17
N ASN A 195 -27.67 -22.34 -16.46
CA ASN A 195 -26.56 -23.19 -16.04
C ASN A 195 -25.77 -23.90 -17.15
N LEU A 196 -25.70 -23.29 -18.33
CA LEU A 196 -24.86 -23.78 -19.42
C LEU A 196 -23.43 -23.26 -19.28
N THR A 197 -22.50 -23.98 -19.89
CA THR A 197 -21.10 -23.55 -19.99
C THR A 197 -20.92 -22.45 -21.04
N LEU A 198 -19.81 -21.72 -20.98
CA LEU A 198 -19.46 -20.70 -21.97
C LEU A 198 -19.46 -21.26 -23.41
N SER A 199 -18.94 -22.49 -23.59
CA SER A 199 -18.94 -23.17 -24.90
C SER A 199 -20.36 -23.40 -25.42
N GLN A 200 -21.23 -23.93 -24.57
CA GLN A 200 -22.62 -24.18 -24.93
C GLN A 200 -23.37 -22.91 -25.28
N TYR A 201 -23.20 -21.82 -24.51
CA TYR A 201 -23.79 -20.53 -24.87
C TYR A 201 -23.33 -20.04 -26.24
N ASN A 202 -22.03 -20.13 -26.54
CA ASN A 202 -21.46 -19.69 -27.82
C ASN A 202 -21.97 -20.54 -28.98
N GLU A 203 -22.08 -21.86 -28.81
CA GLU A 203 -22.61 -22.78 -29.83
C GLU A 203 -24.10 -22.53 -30.13
N ILE A 204 -24.90 -22.34 -29.06
CA ILE A 204 -26.31 -22.00 -29.18
C ILE A 204 -26.49 -20.64 -29.83
N PHE A 205 -25.72 -19.64 -29.44
CA PHE A 205 -25.72 -18.32 -30.03
C PHE A 205 -25.44 -18.37 -31.54
N LYS A 206 -24.42 -19.16 -31.94
CA LYS A 206 -24.10 -19.38 -33.35
C LYS A 206 -25.26 -20.06 -34.10
N ALA A 207 -25.85 -21.13 -33.52
CA ALA A 207 -27.00 -21.82 -34.10
C ALA A 207 -28.21 -20.88 -34.27
N LEU A 208 -28.42 -19.98 -33.31
CA LEU A 208 -29.45 -18.97 -33.42
C LEU A 208 -29.21 -17.96 -34.55
N ILE A 209 -27.95 -17.53 -34.75
CA ILE A 209 -27.58 -16.65 -35.89
C ILE A 209 -27.79 -17.34 -37.21
N GLU A 210 -27.42 -18.64 -37.31
CA GLU A 210 -27.57 -19.48 -38.50
C GLU A 210 -29.03 -19.87 -38.78
N ASN A 211 -30.01 -19.42 -37.97
CA ASN A 211 -31.46 -19.73 -38.08
C ASN A 211 -31.75 -21.26 -38.07
N LYS A 212 -31.04 -22.03 -37.27
CA LYS A 212 -31.31 -23.44 -37.06
C LYS A 212 -32.67 -23.63 -36.35
N ASP A 213 -33.30 -24.76 -36.66
CA ASP A 213 -34.62 -25.09 -36.04
C ASP A 213 -34.52 -25.26 -34.53
N LEU A 214 -35.60 -24.89 -33.84
CA LEU A 214 -35.69 -24.99 -32.37
C LEU A 214 -35.36 -26.38 -31.84
N GLN A 215 -35.75 -27.42 -32.59
CA GLN A 215 -35.47 -28.82 -32.23
C GLN A 215 -33.96 -29.09 -32.09
N ILE A 216 -33.17 -28.58 -33.03
CA ILE A 216 -31.72 -28.69 -33.02
C ILE A 216 -31.12 -27.96 -31.82
N ILE A 217 -31.63 -26.79 -31.50
CA ILE A 217 -31.19 -26.01 -30.34
C ILE A 217 -31.49 -26.75 -29.02
N LYS A 218 -32.67 -27.38 -28.93
CA LYS A 218 -33.06 -28.19 -27.76
C LYS A 218 -32.18 -29.44 -27.60
N GLU A 219 -31.66 -30.01 -28.70
CA GLU A 219 -30.72 -31.11 -28.66
C GLU A 219 -29.33 -30.74 -28.19
N MET A 220 -28.88 -29.50 -28.48
CA MET A 220 -27.58 -28.96 -28.05
C MET A 220 -27.51 -28.65 -26.54
N ILE A 221 -28.68 -28.55 -25.87
CA ILE A 221 -28.80 -28.25 -24.44
C ILE A 221 -28.75 -29.54 -23.59
N LYS A 222 -29.08 -30.68 -24.18
CA LYS A 222 -29.05 -32.00 -23.50
C LYS A 222 -27.63 -32.54 -23.34
#